data_8214390c3e37b15ae7e25a8702c6e3d1
#
_entry.id   8214390c3e37b15ae7e25a8702c6e3d1
#
_cell.length_a   1.000
_cell.length_b   1.000
_cell.length_c   1.000
_cell.angle_alpha   90.00
_cell.angle_beta   90.00
_cell.angle_gamma   90.00
#
_symmetry.space_group_name_H-M   'P 1'
#
loop_
_entity.id
_entity.type
_entity.pdbx_description
1 polymer ?
#
loop_
_entity_poly.entity_id
_entity_poly.type
_entity_poly.pdbx_seq_one_letter_code
_entity_poly.pdbx_strand_id
1 'polypeptide(L)'
;MEMQASRTLAVSQQQAWEALNDPEVLKLCIPGCDKFAPAGNNQYAVAMAVKIGPVSAKFAGKITLADIVPPESYTIAFDGSGGVAGFGKGTARVLLVPLPVDGAGQDSCELNYTVHASVGGKIAQLGQRLIDGAAKSMAEDSSGVLTTRCSAFTPAMTMRRTRCPR
;
A
#
# COMPACT_ATOMS: atom_id res chain seq x y z
N MET A 1 10.26 10.71 -10.73
CA MET A 1 10.61 10.04 -9.46
C MET A 1 10.46 8.54 -9.63
N GLU A 2 11.45 7.82 -9.22
CA GLU A 2 11.44 6.37 -9.25
C GLU A 2 11.88 5.83 -7.89
N MET A 3 11.16 4.84 -7.37
CA MET A 3 11.48 4.23 -6.09
C MET A 3 11.26 2.72 -6.19
N GLN A 4 12.20 1.96 -5.66
CA GLN A 4 12.11 0.52 -5.57
C GLN A 4 12.54 0.07 -4.18
N ALA A 5 11.75 -0.79 -3.56
CA ALA A 5 12.09 -1.36 -2.26
C ALA A 5 11.43 -2.72 -2.04
N SER A 6 11.92 -3.43 -1.05
CA SER A 6 11.36 -4.71 -0.62
C SER A 6 11.22 -4.75 0.90
N ARG A 7 10.21 -5.49 1.36
CA ARG A 7 9.92 -5.70 2.78
C ARG A 7 9.51 -7.14 3.03
N THR A 8 9.99 -7.70 4.11
CA THR A 8 9.52 -9.01 4.59
C THR A 8 8.32 -8.80 5.51
N LEU A 9 7.22 -9.49 5.21
CA LEU A 9 6.00 -9.47 6.01
C LEU A 9 5.88 -10.80 6.75
N ALA A 10 5.59 -10.73 8.05
CA ALA A 10 5.41 -11.91 8.91
C ALA A 10 4.01 -12.53 8.77
N VAL A 11 3.53 -12.63 7.54
CA VAL A 11 2.23 -13.20 7.16
C VAL A 11 2.36 -13.96 5.86
N SER A 12 1.41 -14.87 5.58
CA SER A 12 1.41 -15.61 4.32
C SER A 12 1.14 -14.68 3.13
N GLN A 13 1.54 -15.13 1.94
CA GLN A 13 1.26 -14.42 0.69
C GLN A 13 -0.24 -14.15 0.53
N GLN A 14 -1.09 -15.11 0.84
CA GLN A 14 -2.54 -14.97 0.75
C GLN A 14 -3.08 -13.91 1.71
N GLN A 15 -2.63 -13.91 2.95
CA GLN A 15 -3.04 -12.91 3.94
C GLN A 15 -2.60 -11.50 3.55
N ALA A 16 -1.38 -11.36 3.05
CA ALA A 16 -0.88 -10.08 2.54
C ALA A 16 -1.69 -9.59 1.34
N TRP A 17 -2.03 -10.49 0.42
CA TRP A 17 -2.87 -10.18 -0.73
C TRP A 17 -4.25 -9.68 -0.34
N GLU A 18 -4.92 -10.36 0.55
CA GLU A 18 -6.25 -9.97 1.05
C GLU A 18 -6.22 -8.60 1.72
N ALA A 19 -5.21 -8.34 2.54
CA ALA A 19 -5.04 -7.04 3.20
C ALA A 19 -4.76 -5.91 2.20
N LEU A 20 -3.96 -6.15 1.18
CA LEU A 20 -3.64 -5.17 0.14
C LEU A 20 -4.83 -4.86 -0.77
N ASN A 21 -5.83 -5.72 -0.82
CA ASN A 21 -7.06 -5.52 -1.59
C ASN A 21 -8.26 -5.09 -0.74
N ASP A 22 -8.08 -4.93 0.56
CA ASP A 22 -9.12 -4.45 1.47
C ASP A 22 -9.05 -2.92 1.60
N PRO A 23 -10.10 -2.19 1.15
CA PRO A 23 -10.10 -0.73 1.22
C PRO A 23 -9.98 -0.17 2.64
N GLU A 24 -10.54 -0.85 3.63
CA GLU A 24 -10.46 -0.40 5.03
C GLU A 24 -9.04 -0.54 5.58
N VAL A 25 -8.36 -1.63 5.27
CA VAL A 25 -6.96 -1.84 5.64
C VAL A 25 -6.07 -0.81 4.95
N LEU A 26 -6.26 -0.57 3.66
CA LEU A 26 -5.49 0.42 2.90
C LEU A 26 -5.69 1.83 3.42
N LYS A 27 -6.91 2.20 3.80
CA LYS A 27 -7.19 3.49 4.43
C LYS A 27 -6.39 3.70 5.71
N LEU A 28 -6.25 2.66 6.51
CA LEU A 28 -5.46 2.70 7.75
C LEU A 28 -3.96 2.69 7.49
N CYS A 29 -3.51 2.04 6.42
CA CYS A 29 -2.10 1.94 6.06
C CYS A 29 -1.53 3.22 5.44
N ILE A 30 -2.35 4.01 4.75
CA ILE A 30 -1.91 5.24 4.08
C ILE A 30 -1.94 6.40 5.08
N PRO A 31 -0.79 7.00 5.42
CA PRO A 31 -0.75 8.12 6.37
C PRO A 31 -1.57 9.30 5.86
N GLY A 32 -2.42 9.86 6.72
CA GLY A 32 -3.25 11.02 6.38
C GLY A 32 -4.41 10.73 5.43
N CYS A 33 -4.75 9.47 5.18
CA CYS A 33 -5.85 9.09 4.33
C CYS A 33 -7.20 9.38 5.00
N ASP A 34 -7.98 10.28 4.42
CA ASP A 34 -9.33 10.63 4.89
C ASP A 34 -10.39 9.75 4.24
N LYS A 35 -10.18 9.35 3.00
CA LYS A 35 -11.12 8.56 2.22
C LYS A 35 -10.40 7.55 1.34
N PHE A 36 -10.91 6.34 1.34
CA PHE A 36 -10.53 5.29 0.41
C PHE A 36 -11.77 4.46 0.12
N ALA A 37 -12.41 4.71 -1.01
CA ALA A 37 -13.71 4.12 -1.35
C ALA A 37 -13.72 3.56 -2.76
N PRO A 38 -14.38 2.41 -2.99
CA PRO A 38 -14.57 1.87 -4.33
C PRO A 38 -15.29 2.88 -5.23
N ALA A 39 -14.76 3.12 -6.43
CA ALA A 39 -15.33 4.06 -7.42
C ALA A 39 -15.73 3.38 -8.73
N GLY A 40 -15.52 2.07 -8.85
CA GLY A 40 -15.81 1.28 -10.03
C GLY A 40 -15.06 -0.05 -10.01
N ASN A 41 -15.05 -0.76 -11.12
CA ASN A 41 -14.30 -2.00 -11.27
C ASN A 41 -12.79 -1.70 -11.14
N ASN A 42 -12.17 -2.25 -10.09
CA ASN A 42 -10.75 -2.06 -9.80
C ASN A 42 -10.33 -0.60 -9.66
N GLN A 43 -11.25 0.29 -9.35
CA GLN A 43 -11.00 1.71 -9.13
C GLN A 43 -11.42 2.14 -7.73
N TYR A 44 -10.61 3.02 -7.14
CA TYR A 44 -10.86 3.59 -5.82
C TYR A 44 -10.70 5.10 -5.85
N ALA A 45 -11.61 5.79 -5.18
CA ALA A 45 -11.48 7.21 -4.92
C ALA A 45 -10.73 7.41 -3.61
N VAL A 46 -9.66 8.20 -3.65
CA VAL A 46 -8.77 8.41 -2.50
C VAL A 46 -8.67 9.90 -2.20
N ALA A 47 -8.76 10.24 -0.94
CA ALA A 47 -8.46 11.58 -0.45
C ALA A 47 -7.50 11.47 0.73
N MET A 48 -6.42 12.25 0.68
CA MET A 48 -5.38 12.20 1.70
C MET A 48 -4.81 13.57 1.97
N ALA A 49 -4.39 13.80 3.21
CA ALA A 49 -3.62 14.97 3.60
C ALA A 49 -2.13 14.65 3.54
N VAL A 50 -1.38 15.46 2.81
CA VAL A 50 0.07 15.27 2.65
C VAL A 50 0.79 16.49 3.20
N LYS A 51 1.84 16.25 3.97
CA LYS A 51 2.75 17.29 4.46
C LYS A 51 4.16 16.98 4.00
N ILE A 52 4.70 17.84 3.16
CA ILE A 52 6.07 17.70 2.64
C ILE A 52 6.80 19.00 2.91
N GLY A 53 7.73 18.99 3.87
CA GLY A 53 8.45 20.21 4.30
C GLY A 53 7.49 21.31 4.72
N PRO A 54 7.57 22.53 4.15
CA PRO A 54 6.68 23.64 4.47
C PRO A 54 5.30 23.54 3.79
N VAL A 55 5.09 22.59 2.86
CA VAL A 55 3.83 22.43 2.12
C VAL A 55 2.94 21.41 2.80
N SER A 56 1.73 21.83 3.12
CA SER A 56 0.67 20.97 3.64
C SER A 56 -0.57 21.14 2.77
N ALA A 57 -1.07 20.04 2.20
CA ALA A 57 -2.21 20.10 1.29
C ALA A 57 -3.04 18.81 1.35
N LYS A 58 -4.29 18.93 0.94
CA LYS A 58 -5.17 17.79 0.72
C LYS A 58 -5.16 17.42 -0.76
N PHE A 59 -4.92 16.15 -1.03
CA PHE A 59 -4.96 15.59 -2.37
C PHE A 59 -6.16 14.67 -2.51
N ALA A 60 -6.81 14.77 -3.64
CA ALA A 60 -7.88 13.86 -4.03
C ALA A 60 -7.57 13.28 -5.40
N GLY A 61 -7.82 12.00 -5.58
CA GLY A 61 -7.51 11.33 -6.83
C GLY A 61 -8.12 9.96 -6.94
N LYS A 62 -7.67 9.23 -7.95
CA LYS A 62 -8.10 7.87 -8.24
C LYS A 62 -6.93 6.91 -8.24
N ILE A 63 -7.22 5.71 -7.78
CA ILE A 63 -6.34 4.55 -7.92
C ILE A 63 -7.05 3.53 -8.80
N THR A 64 -6.34 3.02 -9.80
CA THR A 64 -6.83 1.94 -10.66
C THR A 64 -5.90 0.75 -10.54
N LEU A 65 -6.45 -0.42 -10.27
CA LEU A 65 -5.70 -1.68 -10.25
C LEU A 65 -5.75 -2.32 -11.63
N ALA A 66 -4.60 -2.77 -12.12
CA ALA A 66 -4.45 -3.44 -13.41
C ALA A 66 -3.50 -4.64 -13.29
N ASP A 67 -3.48 -5.49 -14.31
CA ASP A 67 -2.60 -6.65 -14.38
C ASP A 67 -2.64 -7.52 -13.12
N ILE A 68 -3.83 -7.73 -12.57
CA ILE A 68 -4.05 -8.44 -11.31
C ILE A 68 -3.84 -9.94 -11.52
N VAL A 69 -2.81 -10.48 -10.88
CA VAL A 69 -2.49 -11.92 -10.86
C VAL A 69 -2.52 -12.41 -9.42
N PRO A 70 -3.68 -12.84 -8.90
CA PRO A 70 -3.80 -13.30 -7.52
C PRO A 70 -3.02 -14.60 -7.27
N PRO A 71 -2.40 -14.74 -6.12
CA PRO A 71 -2.07 -13.76 -5.08
C PRO A 71 -0.67 -13.18 -5.24
N GLU A 72 -0.15 -13.08 -6.47
CA GLU A 72 1.26 -12.78 -6.76
C GLU A 72 1.53 -11.29 -6.97
N SER A 73 0.82 -10.66 -7.89
CA SER A 73 1.16 -9.29 -8.32
C SER A 73 -0.02 -8.49 -8.85
N TYR A 74 0.14 -7.18 -8.84
CA TYR A 74 -0.75 -6.24 -9.52
C TYR A 74 -0.02 -4.93 -9.78
N THR A 75 -0.59 -4.13 -10.68
CA THR A 75 -0.12 -2.79 -10.98
C THR A 75 -1.15 -1.77 -10.49
N ILE A 76 -0.68 -0.71 -9.85
CA ILE A 76 -1.47 0.41 -9.40
C ILE A 76 -1.18 1.60 -10.31
N ALA A 77 -2.18 2.16 -10.94
CA ALA A 77 -2.10 3.47 -11.56
C ALA A 77 -2.78 4.48 -10.64
N PHE A 78 -2.12 5.58 -10.35
CA PHE A 78 -2.66 6.61 -9.50
C PHE A 78 -2.55 7.99 -10.13
N ASP A 79 -3.56 8.81 -9.86
CA ASP A 79 -3.66 10.18 -10.33
C ASP A 79 -4.34 10.99 -9.25
N GLY A 80 -3.69 12.04 -8.79
CA GLY A 80 -4.21 12.88 -7.71
C GLY A 80 -3.83 14.36 -7.89
N SER A 81 -4.71 15.22 -7.42
CA SER A 81 -4.53 16.68 -7.48
C SER A 81 -4.81 17.31 -6.12
N GLY A 82 -3.99 18.27 -5.76
CA GLY A 82 -4.11 19.08 -4.54
C GLY A 82 -4.37 20.56 -4.83
N GLY A 83 -4.96 20.89 -5.97
CA GLY A 83 -5.23 22.26 -6.36
C GLY A 83 -3.95 23.09 -6.50
N VAL A 84 -3.82 24.16 -5.72
CA VAL A 84 -2.64 25.05 -5.77
C VAL A 84 -1.36 24.36 -5.33
N ALA A 85 -1.42 23.27 -4.57
CA ALA A 85 -0.24 22.53 -4.14
C ALA A 85 0.40 21.71 -5.27
N GLY A 86 -0.38 21.39 -6.30
CA GLY A 86 0.10 20.65 -7.45
C GLY A 86 -0.62 19.34 -7.69
N PHE A 87 0.03 18.45 -8.43
CA PHE A 87 -0.51 17.16 -8.77
C PHE A 87 0.57 16.07 -8.69
N GLY A 88 0.12 14.83 -8.56
CA GLY A 88 0.98 13.66 -8.66
C GLY A 88 0.28 12.55 -9.41
N LYS A 89 0.98 11.90 -10.32
CA LYS A 89 0.49 10.75 -11.06
C LYS A 89 1.61 9.74 -11.29
N GLY A 90 1.24 8.50 -11.43
CA GLY A 90 2.23 7.47 -11.70
C GLY A 90 1.68 6.07 -11.67
N THR A 91 2.59 5.13 -11.66
CA THR A 91 2.30 3.71 -11.56
C THR A 91 3.16 3.08 -10.48
N ALA A 92 2.61 2.09 -9.81
CA ALA A 92 3.34 1.25 -8.88
C ALA A 92 3.07 -0.22 -9.20
N ARG A 93 4.13 -1.01 -9.27
CA ARG A 93 4.01 -2.46 -9.40
C ARG A 93 4.28 -3.11 -8.05
N VAL A 94 3.40 -3.99 -7.65
CA VAL A 94 3.49 -4.74 -6.40
C VAL A 94 3.63 -6.22 -6.72
N LEU A 95 4.60 -6.87 -6.07
CA LEU A 95 4.87 -8.30 -6.21
C LEU A 95 5.00 -8.90 -4.81
N LEU A 96 4.25 -9.96 -4.56
CA LEU A 96 4.35 -10.77 -3.34
C LEU A 96 5.03 -12.10 -3.64
N VAL A 97 6.13 -12.37 -2.98
CA VAL A 97 6.89 -13.62 -3.13
C VAL A 97 6.75 -14.43 -1.83
N PRO A 98 6.20 -15.64 -1.89
CA PRO A 98 6.13 -16.50 -0.71
C PRO A 98 7.54 -16.90 -0.29
N LEU A 99 7.83 -16.79 1.01
CA LEU A 99 9.08 -17.24 1.59
C LEU A 99 8.91 -18.63 2.23
N PRO A 100 9.98 -19.43 2.29
CA PRO A 100 9.95 -20.70 2.99
C PRO A 100 9.53 -20.52 4.45
N VAL A 101 8.76 -21.46 4.99
CA VAL A 101 8.43 -21.51 6.42
C VAL A 101 9.72 -21.56 7.22
N ASP A 102 9.88 -20.66 8.16
CA ASP A 102 11.06 -20.64 9.03
C ASP A 102 11.02 -21.76 10.08
N GLY A 103 12.09 -21.89 10.86
CA GLY A 103 12.19 -22.91 11.92
C GLY A 103 11.13 -22.76 13.03
N ALA A 104 10.44 -21.62 13.12
CA ALA A 104 9.34 -21.39 14.04
C ALA A 104 7.97 -21.77 13.46
N GLY A 105 7.90 -22.21 12.20
CA GLY A 105 6.67 -22.62 11.53
C GLY A 105 5.76 -21.46 11.14
N GLN A 106 6.28 -20.24 11.07
CA GLN A 106 5.53 -19.06 10.69
C GLN A 106 5.64 -18.80 9.20
N ASP A 107 4.49 -18.62 8.55
CA ASP A 107 4.44 -18.17 7.17
C ASP A 107 4.93 -16.74 7.04
N SER A 108 5.67 -16.48 5.98
CA SER A 108 6.14 -15.14 5.64
C SER A 108 6.14 -14.94 4.13
N CYS A 109 6.13 -13.69 3.72
CA CYS A 109 6.27 -13.32 2.31
C CYS A 109 7.11 -12.06 2.17
N GLU A 110 7.65 -11.85 0.97
CA GLU A 110 8.37 -10.65 0.62
C GLU A 110 7.50 -9.77 -0.27
N LEU A 111 7.30 -8.53 0.16
CA LEU A 111 6.64 -7.49 -0.60
C LEU A 111 7.70 -6.70 -1.37
N ASN A 112 7.66 -6.80 -2.68
CA ASN A 112 8.50 -5.99 -3.58
C ASN A 112 7.62 -4.97 -4.28
N TYR A 113 8.06 -3.72 -4.32
CA TYR A 113 7.33 -2.68 -5.04
C TYR A 113 8.27 -1.76 -5.79
N THR A 114 7.81 -1.34 -6.97
CA THR A 114 8.50 -0.37 -7.83
C THR A 114 7.50 0.72 -8.17
N VAL A 115 7.89 1.98 -7.93
CA VAL A 115 7.04 3.14 -8.17
C VAL A 115 7.68 4.07 -9.17
N HIS A 116 6.92 4.47 -10.17
CA HIS A 116 7.28 5.54 -11.11
C HIS A 116 6.24 6.64 -10.99
N ALA A 117 6.66 7.82 -10.58
CA ALA A 117 5.76 8.94 -10.35
C ALA A 117 6.27 10.24 -10.94
N SER A 118 5.33 11.06 -11.37
CA SER A 118 5.58 12.44 -11.81
C SER A 118 4.82 13.39 -10.91
N VAL A 119 5.47 14.46 -10.49
CA VAL A 119 4.92 15.47 -9.60
C VAL A 119 5.05 16.83 -10.26
N GLY A 120 4.02 17.66 -10.14
CA GLY A 120 4.00 19.01 -10.69
C GLY A 120 3.42 20.04 -9.72
N GLY A 121 3.56 21.33 -10.02
CA GLY A 121 3.08 22.42 -9.19
C GLY A 121 4.03 22.77 -8.05
N LYS A 122 3.49 23.31 -6.94
CA LYS A 122 4.29 23.74 -5.79
C LYS A 122 5.09 22.63 -5.15
N ILE A 123 4.55 21.42 -5.12
CA ILE A 123 5.25 20.25 -4.61
C ILE A 123 6.55 19.99 -5.38
N ALA A 124 6.52 20.10 -6.71
CA ALA A 124 7.69 19.89 -7.54
C ALA A 124 8.81 20.92 -7.25
N GLN A 125 8.44 22.11 -6.80
CA GLN A 125 9.38 23.17 -6.46
C GLN A 125 10.16 22.90 -5.16
N LEU A 126 9.71 21.97 -4.32
CA LEU A 126 10.41 21.59 -3.10
C LEU A 126 11.74 20.87 -3.33
N GLY A 127 11.94 20.36 -4.54
CA GLY A 127 13.12 19.62 -4.93
C GLY A 127 12.97 18.10 -4.76
N GLN A 128 13.72 17.37 -5.56
CA GLN A 128 13.67 15.92 -5.65
C GLN A 128 13.94 15.23 -4.31
N ARG A 129 14.89 15.73 -3.52
CA ARG A 129 15.25 15.13 -2.23
C ARG A 129 14.11 15.10 -1.24
N LEU A 130 13.36 16.20 -1.12
CA LEU A 130 12.22 16.28 -0.19
C LEU A 130 11.09 15.36 -0.63
N ILE A 131 10.83 15.30 -1.93
CA ILE A 131 9.81 14.42 -2.51
C ILE A 131 10.17 12.95 -2.30
N ASP A 132 11.39 12.56 -2.60
CA ASP A 132 11.86 11.19 -2.42
C ASP A 132 11.86 10.77 -0.95
N GLY A 133 12.28 11.64 -0.05
CA GLY A 133 12.24 11.40 1.39
C GLY A 133 10.84 11.22 1.94
N ALA A 134 9.89 12.04 1.49
CA ALA A 134 8.48 11.91 1.88
C ALA A 134 7.86 10.61 1.34
N ALA A 135 8.09 10.29 0.08
CA ALA A 135 7.58 9.06 -0.53
C ALA A 135 8.13 7.81 0.17
N LYS A 136 9.41 7.79 0.49
CA LYS A 136 10.03 6.69 1.23
C LYS A 136 9.45 6.54 2.63
N SER A 137 9.27 7.63 3.36
CA SER A 137 8.67 7.62 4.69
C SER A 137 7.23 7.09 4.66
N MET A 138 6.42 7.54 3.72
CA MET A 138 5.05 7.05 3.55
C MET A 138 5.00 5.56 3.24
N ALA A 139 5.89 5.07 2.40
CA ALA A 139 5.96 3.65 2.06
C ALA A 139 6.39 2.80 3.27
N GLU A 140 7.32 3.27 4.07
CA GLU A 140 7.76 2.60 5.30
C GLU A 140 6.63 2.54 6.34
N ASP A 141 5.92 3.64 6.57
CA ASP A 141 4.78 3.71 7.48
C ASP A 141 3.65 2.77 7.03
N SER A 142 3.31 2.78 5.75
CA SER A 142 2.30 1.88 5.18
C SER A 142 2.65 0.41 5.38
N SER A 143 3.89 0.04 5.13
CA SER A 143 4.36 -1.35 5.29
C SER A 143 4.35 -1.79 6.76
N GLY A 144 4.72 -0.91 7.68
CA GLY A 144 4.68 -1.18 9.12
C GLY A 144 3.26 -1.43 9.63
N VAL A 145 2.30 -0.60 9.25
CA VAL A 145 0.88 -0.76 9.62
C VAL A 145 0.31 -2.03 8.99
N LEU A 146 0.63 -2.31 7.73
CA LEU A 146 0.21 -3.53 7.05
C LEU A 146 0.66 -4.79 7.81
N THR A 147 1.93 -4.87 8.20
CA THR A 147 2.46 -5.99 8.98
C THR A 147 1.72 -6.16 10.31
N THR A 148 1.52 -5.08 11.04
CA THR A 148 0.82 -5.09 12.33
C THR A 148 -0.64 -5.55 12.18
N ARG A 149 -1.34 -5.05 11.17
CA ARG A 149 -2.75 -5.40 10.92
C ARG A 149 -2.91 -6.85 10.46
N CYS A 150 -2.07 -7.32 9.57
CA CYS A 150 -2.09 -8.71 9.13
C CYS A 150 -1.79 -9.68 10.29
N SER A 151 -0.86 -9.34 11.17
CA SER A 151 -0.54 -10.15 12.35
C SER A 151 -1.69 -10.22 13.35
N ALA A 152 -2.48 -9.15 13.49
CA ALA A 152 -3.65 -9.11 14.37
C ALA A 152 -4.82 -9.96 13.85
N PHE A 153 -4.88 -10.24 12.55
CA PHE A 153 -5.95 -11.05 11.93
C PHE A 153 -5.74 -12.56 12.10
N THR A 154 -4.57 -13.00 12.52
CA THR A 154 -4.19 -14.42 12.61
C THR A 154 -4.85 -15.22 13.74
N PRO A 155 -5.27 -14.67 14.90
CA PRO A 155 -5.79 -15.48 15.99
C PRO A 155 -7.21 -16.03 15.79
N ALA A 156 -8.01 -15.43 14.92
CA ALA A 156 -9.43 -15.78 14.83
C ALA A 156 -9.75 -16.95 13.88
N MET A 157 -8.83 -17.30 12.99
CA MET A 157 -9.07 -18.37 11.99
C MET A 157 -8.52 -19.74 12.38
N THR A 158 -7.71 -19.84 13.45
CA THR A 158 -7.09 -21.11 13.83
C THR A 158 -7.93 -21.95 14.80
N MET A 159 -9.10 -21.49 15.23
CA MET A 159 -9.95 -22.18 16.20
C MET A 159 -11.22 -22.82 15.64
N ARG A 160 -11.21 -23.28 14.41
CA ARG A 160 -12.24 -24.24 13.95
C ARG A 160 -11.61 -25.49 13.36
N ARG A 161 -10.86 -26.21 14.19
CA ARG A 161 -10.75 -27.65 13.97
C ARG A 161 -12.02 -28.28 14.52
N THR A 162 -12.94 -28.57 13.64
CA THR A 162 -14.06 -29.46 13.91
C THR A 162 -13.51 -30.80 14.41
N ARG A 163 -13.80 -31.07 15.67
CA ARG A 163 -13.68 -32.43 16.21
C ARG A 163 -14.55 -33.34 15.36
N CYS A 164 -13.94 -34.27 14.69
CA CYS A 164 -14.64 -35.38 14.10
C CYS A 164 -15.22 -36.26 15.24
N PRO A 165 -16.53 -36.53 15.32
CA PRO A 165 -17.04 -37.51 16.26
C PRO A 165 -16.67 -38.92 15.78
N ARG A 166 -16.23 -39.73 16.69
CA ARG A 166 -16.05 -41.17 16.46
C ARG A 166 -17.39 -41.85 16.28
#